data_e3c38d5569f501612a258149910a0cbf
#
_entry.id   e3c38d5569f501612a258149910a0cbf
#
_cell.length_a   1.000
_cell.length_b   1.000
_cell.length_c   1.000
_cell.angle_alpha   90.00
_cell.angle_beta   90.00
_cell.angle_gamma   90.00
#
_symmetry.space_group_name_H-M   'P 1'
#
loop_
_entity.id
_entity.type
_entity.pdbx_description
1 polymer ?
#
loop_
_entity_poly.entity_id
_entity_poly.type
_entity_poly.pdbx_seq_one_letter_code
_entity_poly.pdbx_strand_id
1 'polypeptide(L)'
;PVDESDSAAAPGTEGEQAAAAEQSKREQLSKAEAELALIEQQEIAELAARDREVRAHEQAHVAVGGQYAGTASYTYERGPDGRQYAVGGEVPISTSPVAGDPQATIDKMEQVRRAALAPAEPSSADRAIAAQAAQLIAQARVELATAETDEGERPAAASRAGDQDPVDDQSSADSEGA
;
A
#
# COMPACT_ATOMS: atom_id res chain seq x y z
N PRO A 1 15.88 -100.83 9.69
CA PRO A 1 14.88 -99.80 9.66
C PRO A 1 15.59 -98.43 9.64
N VAL A 2 15.46 -97.76 8.52
CA VAL A 2 15.96 -96.44 8.26
C VAL A 2 14.77 -95.50 8.39
N ASP A 3 14.87 -94.61 9.36
CA ASP A 3 13.90 -93.54 9.58
C ASP A 3 14.36 -92.35 8.76
N GLU A 4 13.73 -92.15 7.61
CA GLU A 4 13.87 -90.95 6.83
C GLU A 4 12.78 -89.97 7.37
N SER A 5 13.23 -89.11 8.23
CA SER A 5 12.41 -87.89 8.58
C SER A 5 12.65 -86.87 7.49
N ASP A 6 11.79 -86.98 6.48
CA ASP A 6 11.59 -85.91 5.46
C ASP A 6 10.99 -84.70 6.14
N SER A 7 11.85 -83.72 6.44
CA SER A 7 11.40 -82.41 6.90
C SER A 7 10.99 -81.58 5.69
N ALA A 8 9.75 -81.79 5.29
CA ALA A 8 9.08 -80.89 4.33
C ALA A 8 8.92 -79.53 4.95
N ALA A 9 9.86 -78.62 4.67
CA ALA A 9 9.65 -77.20 4.92
C ALA A 9 8.45 -76.72 4.12
N ALA A 10 7.43 -76.30 4.82
CA ALA A 10 6.21 -75.79 4.26
C ALA A 10 6.46 -74.53 3.41
N PRO A 11 6.04 -74.48 2.12
CA PRO A 11 6.28 -73.31 1.24
C PRO A 11 5.33 -72.13 1.51
N GLY A 12 4.62 -72.12 2.64
CA GLY A 12 3.67 -71.07 3.00
C GLY A 12 4.24 -69.82 3.68
N THR A 13 5.37 -69.96 4.34
CA THR A 13 5.89 -68.89 5.25
C THR A 13 6.57 -67.72 4.53
N GLU A 14 7.22 -67.94 3.43
CA GLU A 14 7.93 -66.85 2.66
C GLU A 14 6.93 -65.99 1.87
N GLY A 15 5.89 -66.56 1.31
CA GLY A 15 4.84 -65.82 0.60
C GLY A 15 3.97 -64.98 1.54
N GLU A 16 3.65 -65.54 2.70
CA GLU A 16 2.88 -64.80 3.74
C GLU A 16 3.71 -63.61 4.33
N GLN A 17 5.00 -63.82 4.56
CA GLN A 17 5.89 -62.78 5.04
C GLN A 17 6.09 -61.66 3.98
N ALA A 18 6.20 -62.01 2.72
CA ALA A 18 6.27 -61.05 1.62
C ALA A 18 4.97 -60.24 1.47
N ALA A 19 3.82 -60.89 1.56
CA ALA A 19 2.52 -60.22 1.51
C ALA A 19 2.29 -59.27 2.72
N ALA A 20 2.67 -59.71 3.91
CA ALA A 20 2.62 -58.86 5.12
C ALA A 20 3.55 -57.64 5.02
N ALA A 21 4.76 -57.79 4.46
CA ALA A 21 5.71 -56.72 4.22
C ALA A 21 5.18 -55.72 3.20
N GLU A 22 4.55 -56.18 2.12
CA GLU A 22 3.90 -55.30 1.13
C GLU A 22 2.73 -54.53 1.75
N GLN A 23 1.89 -55.19 2.53
CA GLN A 23 0.78 -54.55 3.21
C GLN A 23 1.29 -53.45 4.18
N SER A 24 2.29 -53.74 4.97
CA SER A 24 2.91 -52.76 5.86
C SER A 24 3.48 -51.57 5.10
N LYS A 25 4.14 -51.77 3.96
CA LYS A 25 4.63 -50.67 3.10
C LYS A 25 3.48 -49.83 2.53
N ARG A 26 2.39 -50.44 2.11
CA ARG A 26 1.19 -49.71 1.61
C ARG A 26 0.54 -48.88 2.71
N GLU A 27 0.46 -49.40 3.92
CA GLU A 27 -0.07 -48.66 5.07
C GLU A 27 0.84 -47.49 5.45
N GLN A 28 2.17 -47.68 5.42
CA GLN A 28 3.13 -46.60 5.66
C GLN A 28 3.05 -45.52 4.58
N LEU A 29 2.93 -45.90 3.31
CA LEU A 29 2.79 -44.99 2.19
C LEU A 29 1.49 -44.17 2.32
N SER A 30 0.37 -44.85 2.60
CA SER A 30 -0.93 -44.17 2.80
C SER A 30 -0.91 -43.19 3.97
N LYS A 31 -0.23 -43.53 5.07
CA LYS A 31 -0.06 -42.60 6.19
C LYS A 31 0.80 -41.38 5.81
N ALA A 32 1.91 -41.61 5.10
CA ALA A 32 2.78 -40.53 4.65
C ALA A 32 2.06 -39.59 3.63
N GLU A 33 1.26 -40.17 2.74
CA GLU A 33 0.44 -39.38 1.79
C GLU A 33 -0.62 -38.54 2.53
N ALA A 34 -1.28 -39.12 3.56
CA ALA A 34 -2.25 -38.38 4.36
C ALA A 34 -1.61 -37.26 5.18
N GLU A 35 -0.42 -37.51 5.74
CA GLU A 35 0.35 -36.50 6.46
C GLU A 35 0.79 -35.35 5.53
N LEU A 36 1.32 -35.69 4.34
CA LEU A 36 1.69 -34.67 3.34
C LEU A 36 0.47 -33.83 2.93
N ALA A 37 -0.67 -34.46 2.65
CA ALA A 37 -1.89 -33.74 2.29
C ALA A 37 -2.35 -32.78 3.41
N LEU A 38 -2.17 -33.15 4.67
CA LEU A 38 -2.49 -32.30 5.80
C LEU A 38 -1.56 -31.09 5.87
N ILE A 39 -0.25 -31.30 5.67
CA ILE A 39 0.76 -30.21 5.63
C ILE A 39 0.45 -29.25 4.49
N GLU A 40 0.17 -29.74 3.28
CA GLU A 40 -0.20 -28.91 2.12
C GLU A 40 -1.48 -28.09 2.40
N GLN A 41 -2.49 -28.69 3.04
CA GLN A 41 -3.71 -27.96 3.42
C GLN A 41 -3.45 -26.84 4.43
N GLN A 42 -2.56 -27.07 5.40
CA GLN A 42 -2.16 -26.05 6.37
C GLN A 42 -1.43 -24.90 5.68
N GLU A 43 -0.48 -25.19 4.81
CA GLU A 43 0.26 -24.19 4.04
C GLU A 43 -0.68 -23.35 3.16
N ILE A 44 -1.62 -23.99 2.46
CA ILE A 44 -2.63 -23.28 1.66
C ILE A 44 -3.49 -22.37 2.55
N ALA A 45 -3.88 -22.82 3.74
CA ALA A 45 -4.68 -22.03 4.66
C ALA A 45 -3.92 -20.79 5.18
N GLU A 46 -2.64 -20.94 5.49
CA GLU A 46 -1.75 -19.85 5.92
C GLU A 46 -1.52 -18.83 4.80
N LEU A 47 -1.21 -19.29 3.59
CA LEU A 47 -1.06 -18.43 2.41
C LEU A 47 -2.36 -17.68 2.08
N ALA A 48 -3.52 -18.34 2.17
CA ALA A 48 -4.81 -17.70 1.94
C ALA A 48 -5.17 -16.68 3.04
N ALA A 49 -4.77 -16.90 4.28
CA ALA A 49 -4.92 -15.92 5.35
C ALA A 49 -4.04 -14.70 5.09
N ARG A 50 -2.78 -14.92 4.75
CA ARG A 50 -1.82 -13.86 4.41
C ARG A 50 -2.27 -13.03 3.20
N ASP A 51 -2.76 -13.66 2.14
CA ASP A 51 -3.31 -12.96 0.96
C ASP A 51 -4.44 -11.99 1.34
N ARG A 52 -5.35 -12.43 2.21
CA ARG A 52 -6.44 -11.55 2.68
C ARG A 52 -5.93 -10.38 3.50
N GLU A 53 -4.98 -10.61 4.41
CA GLU A 53 -4.37 -9.57 5.24
C GLU A 53 -3.65 -8.52 4.38
N VAL A 54 -2.79 -8.95 3.46
CA VAL A 54 -2.05 -8.07 2.56
C VAL A 54 -3.01 -7.23 1.71
N ARG A 55 -4.02 -7.86 1.09
CA ARG A 55 -5.00 -7.12 0.29
C ARG A 55 -5.81 -6.13 1.10
N ALA A 56 -6.22 -6.48 2.31
CA ALA A 56 -6.94 -5.57 3.20
C ALA A 56 -6.06 -4.39 3.63
N HIS A 57 -4.77 -4.63 3.87
CA HIS A 57 -3.79 -3.60 4.19
C HIS A 57 -3.65 -2.58 3.06
N GLU A 58 -3.35 -3.04 1.85
CA GLU A 58 -3.18 -2.15 0.69
C GLU A 58 -4.48 -1.42 0.34
N GLN A 59 -5.62 -2.11 0.47
CA GLN A 59 -6.92 -1.49 0.23
C GLN A 59 -7.22 -0.36 1.21
N ALA A 60 -6.78 -0.46 2.47
CA ALA A 60 -6.93 0.62 3.45
C ALA A 60 -6.15 1.87 3.04
N HIS A 61 -4.90 1.73 2.56
CA HIS A 61 -4.13 2.84 2.03
C HIS A 61 -4.81 3.51 0.84
N VAL A 62 -5.26 2.74 -0.13
CA VAL A 62 -5.95 3.27 -1.34
C VAL A 62 -7.24 3.98 -0.97
N ALA A 63 -8.06 3.39 -0.09
CA ALA A 63 -9.36 3.95 0.29
C ALA A 63 -9.25 5.31 0.96
N VAL A 64 -8.25 5.51 1.83
CA VAL A 64 -8.04 6.78 2.53
C VAL A 64 -7.21 7.76 1.71
N GLY A 65 -6.25 7.26 0.94
CA GLY A 65 -5.36 8.09 0.11
C GLY A 65 -6.04 8.73 -1.10
N GLY A 66 -7.05 8.08 -1.66
CA GLY A 66 -7.82 8.59 -2.79
C GLY A 66 -6.91 8.98 -3.96
N GLN A 67 -7.02 10.22 -4.42
CA GLN A 67 -6.22 10.74 -5.55
C GLN A 67 -4.70 10.80 -5.28
N TYR A 68 -4.27 10.73 -4.03
CA TYR A 68 -2.86 10.79 -3.64
C TYR A 68 -2.23 9.41 -3.45
N ALA A 69 -3.03 8.35 -3.46
CA ALA A 69 -2.58 6.96 -3.47
C ALA A 69 -2.57 6.42 -4.90
N GLY A 70 -1.50 5.74 -5.25
CA GLY A 70 -1.42 5.01 -6.52
C GLY A 70 -2.11 3.65 -6.46
N THR A 71 -1.89 2.86 -7.50
CA THR A 71 -2.39 1.48 -7.55
C THR A 71 -1.55 0.58 -6.65
N ALA A 72 -2.23 -0.28 -5.89
CA ALA A 72 -1.56 -1.30 -5.09
C ALA A 72 -0.78 -2.27 -5.98
N SER A 73 0.45 -2.57 -5.60
CA SER A 73 1.27 -3.64 -6.17
C SER A 73 1.40 -4.78 -5.16
N TYR A 74 1.59 -6.01 -5.66
CA TYR A 74 1.62 -7.20 -4.81
C TYR A 74 2.80 -8.10 -5.18
N THR A 75 3.41 -8.67 -4.16
CA THR A 75 4.36 -9.78 -4.29
C THR A 75 3.61 -11.08 -4.03
N TYR A 76 3.79 -12.05 -4.93
CA TYR A 76 3.06 -13.31 -4.88
C TYR A 76 3.98 -14.49 -4.58
N GLU A 77 3.42 -15.45 -3.83
CA GLU A 77 3.97 -16.77 -3.61
C GLU A 77 3.04 -17.83 -4.18
N ARG A 78 3.60 -18.92 -4.69
CA ARG A 78 2.82 -20.01 -5.27
C ARG A 78 2.65 -21.11 -4.24
N GLY A 79 1.39 -21.42 -3.91
CA GLY A 79 1.07 -22.50 -3.00
C GLY A 79 1.14 -23.88 -3.65
N PRO A 80 1.05 -24.95 -2.83
CA PRO A 80 1.04 -26.35 -3.28
C PRO A 80 -0.10 -26.67 -4.25
N ASP A 81 -1.23 -25.97 -4.13
CA ASP A 81 -2.37 -26.06 -5.04
C ASP A 81 -2.15 -25.38 -6.41
N GLY A 82 -0.96 -24.78 -6.62
CA GLY A 82 -0.58 -24.09 -7.84
C GLY A 82 -1.15 -22.68 -8.00
N ARG A 83 -1.91 -22.17 -7.01
CA ARG A 83 -2.44 -20.80 -7.00
C ARG A 83 -1.40 -19.80 -6.49
N GLN A 84 -1.60 -18.52 -6.84
CA GLN A 84 -0.77 -17.43 -6.36
C GLN A 84 -1.48 -16.70 -5.22
N TYR A 85 -0.75 -16.44 -4.14
CA TYR A 85 -1.19 -15.75 -2.94
C TYR A 85 -0.34 -14.50 -2.73
N ALA A 86 -0.97 -13.37 -2.48
CA ALA A 86 -0.24 -12.14 -2.14
C ALA A 86 0.37 -12.29 -0.73
N VAL A 87 1.69 -12.24 -0.65
CA VAL A 87 2.45 -12.34 0.60
C VAL A 87 3.06 -11.02 1.05
N GLY A 88 3.05 -10.02 0.16
CA GLY A 88 3.47 -8.64 0.40
C GLY A 88 2.80 -7.72 -0.60
N GLY A 89 2.75 -6.43 -0.26
CA GLY A 89 2.20 -5.40 -1.13
C GLY A 89 2.73 -4.03 -0.74
N GLU A 90 2.46 -3.05 -1.58
CA GLU A 90 2.72 -1.64 -1.33
C GLU A 90 1.78 -0.76 -2.14
N VAL A 91 1.44 0.40 -1.60
CA VAL A 91 0.72 1.47 -2.29
C VAL A 91 1.61 2.72 -2.29
N PRO A 92 2.04 3.22 -3.47
CA PRO A 92 2.78 4.47 -3.53
C PRO A 92 1.87 5.63 -3.14
N ILE A 93 2.29 6.45 -2.17
CA ILE A 93 1.56 7.63 -1.70
C ILE A 93 2.38 8.88 -2.04
N SER A 94 1.75 9.86 -2.70
CA SER A 94 2.42 11.08 -3.15
C SER A 94 2.67 12.06 -2.00
N THR A 95 3.93 12.25 -1.63
CA THR A 95 4.37 13.21 -0.60
C THR A 95 4.89 14.55 -1.17
N SER A 96 4.74 14.82 -2.47
CA SER A 96 5.16 16.09 -3.07
C SER A 96 4.28 17.24 -2.57
N PRO A 97 4.84 18.38 -2.14
CA PRO A 97 4.06 19.56 -1.79
C PRO A 97 3.35 20.16 -3.03
N VAL A 98 2.36 21.00 -2.81
CA VAL A 98 1.72 21.80 -3.86
C VAL A 98 2.52 23.10 -4.04
N ALA A 99 3.14 23.27 -5.20
CA ALA A 99 4.03 24.39 -5.45
C ALA A 99 3.27 25.74 -5.35
N GLY A 100 3.77 26.64 -4.52
CA GLY A 100 3.21 27.99 -4.36
C GLY A 100 1.88 28.06 -3.58
N ASP A 101 1.41 26.94 -3.02
CA ASP A 101 0.18 26.90 -2.23
C ASP A 101 0.40 26.13 -0.92
N PRO A 102 0.81 26.84 0.16
CA PRO A 102 1.03 26.21 1.46
C PRO A 102 -0.25 25.62 2.05
N GLN A 103 -1.41 26.25 1.86
CA GLN A 103 -2.67 25.71 2.37
C GLN A 103 -3.07 24.41 1.69
N ALA A 104 -3.00 24.33 0.36
CA ALA A 104 -3.26 23.09 -0.37
C ALA A 104 -2.22 22.01 -0.02
N THR A 105 -0.98 22.39 0.31
CA THR A 105 0.04 21.47 0.82
C THR A 105 -0.36 20.88 2.16
N ILE A 106 -0.86 21.70 3.10
CA ILE A 106 -1.34 21.23 4.40
C ILE A 106 -2.48 20.22 4.20
N ASP A 107 -3.50 20.57 3.42
CA ASP A 107 -4.69 19.74 3.21
C ASP A 107 -4.30 18.37 2.57
N LYS A 108 -3.44 18.41 1.56
CA LYS A 108 -2.88 17.21 0.92
C LYS A 108 -2.11 16.35 1.92
N MET A 109 -1.17 16.93 2.66
CA MET A 109 -0.32 16.18 3.58
C MET A 109 -1.10 15.63 4.78
N GLU A 110 -2.16 16.28 5.21
CA GLU A 110 -3.08 15.71 6.22
C GLU A 110 -3.78 14.46 5.70
N GLN A 111 -4.22 14.45 4.44
CA GLN A 111 -4.79 13.26 3.83
C GLN A 111 -3.74 12.16 3.64
N VAL A 112 -2.54 12.49 3.15
CA VAL A 112 -1.41 11.55 3.00
C VAL A 112 -1.06 10.90 4.35
N ARG A 113 -0.98 11.68 5.42
CA ARG A 113 -0.72 11.16 6.77
C ARG A 113 -1.81 10.20 7.25
N ARG A 114 -3.08 10.53 7.03
CA ARG A 114 -4.20 9.63 7.35
C ARG A 114 -4.15 8.36 6.51
N ALA A 115 -3.81 8.47 5.22
CA ALA A 115 -3.67 7.33 4.33
C ALA A 115 -2.56 6.38 4.77
N ALA A 116 -1.38 6.92 5.10
CA ALA A 116 -0.24 6.13 5.56
C ALA A 116 -0.53 5.37 6.88
N LEU A 117 -1.39 5.91 7.74
CA LEU A 117 -1.77 5.31 9.01
C LEU A 117 -3.12 4.58 8.96
N ALA A 118 -3.67 4.34 7.77
CA ALA A 118 -5.01 3.76 7.61
C ALA A 118 -5.11 2.27 8.01
N PRO A 119 -4.13 1.39 7.72
CA PRO A 119 -4.18 0.03 8.20
C PRO A 119 -4.07 -0.06 9.74
N ALA A 120 -4.62 -1.13 10.30
CA ALA A 120 -4.55 -1.37 11.74
C ALA A 120 -3.10 -1.49 12.26
N GLU A 121 -2.21 -2.05 11.44
CA GLU A 121 -0.79 -2.21 11.72
C GLU A 121 0.06 -1.60 10.59
N PRO A 122 0.25 -0.27 10.57
CA PRO A 122 1.07 0.38 9.56
C PRO A 122 2.52 -0.11 9.59
N SER A 123 3.12 -0.34 8.43
CA SER A 123 4.51 -0.76 8.29
C SER A 123 5.50 0.33 8.75
N SER A 124 6.77 0.01 8.80
CA SER A 124 7.82 1.02 9.06
C SER A 124 7.90 2.07 7.94
N ALA A 125 7.64 1.67 6.69
CA ALA A 125 7.60 2.55 5.53
C ALA A 125 6.41 3.52 5.63
N ASP A 126 5.22 3.03 6.00
CA ASP A 126 4.03 3.86 6.18
C ASP A 126 4.21 4.91 7.27
N ARG A 127 4.82 4.51 8.39
CA ARG A 127 5.15 5.45 9.48
C ARG A 127 6.17 6.51 9.04
N ALA A 128 7.13 6.16 8.19
CA ALA A 128 8.07 7.12 7.62
C ALA A 128 7.35 8.12 6.69
N ILE A 129 6.44 7.67 5.85
CA ILE A 129 5.58 8.54 5.01
C ILE A 129 4.73 9.47 5.90
N ALA A 130 4.12 8.94 6.95
CA ALA A 130 3.33 9.75 7.89
C ALA A 130 4.17 10.81 8.61
N ALA A 131 5.40 10.49 9.00
CA ALA A 131 6.35 11.43 9.61
C ALA A 131 6.78 12.52 8.61
N GLN A 132 7.09 12.14 7.37
CA GLN A 132 7.42 13.08 6.30
C GLN A 132 6.26 14.05 6.03
N ALA A 133 5.04 13.53 5.93
CA ALA A 133 3.85 14.36 5.76
C ALA A 133 3.67 15.36 6.92
N ALA A 134 3.91 14.94 8.16
CA ALA A 134 3.85 15.83 9.33
C ALA A 134 4.90 16.96 9.26
N GLN A 135 6.12 16.67 8.80
CA GLN A 135 7.17 17.68 8.60
C GLN A 135 6.77 18.71 7.53
N LEU A 136 6.21 18.23 6.40
CA LEU A 136 5.75 19.12 5.32
C LEU A 136 4.57 19.99 5.77
N ILE A 137 3.66 19.48 6.59
CA ILE A 137 2.59 20.28 7.21
C ILE A 137 3.19 21.40 8.08
N ALA A 138 4.20 21.09 8.90
CA ALA A 138 4.82 22.08 9.75
C ALA A 138 5.53 23.18 8.93
N GLN A 139 6.24 22.80 7.87
CA GLN A 139 6.87 23.75 6.96
C GLN A 139 5.85 24.65 6.26
N ALA A 140 4.81 24.07 5.68
CA ALA A 140 3.77 24.81 4.98
C ALA A 140 3.00 25.79 5.91
N ARG A 141 2.83 25.45 7.18
CA ARG A 141 2.25 26.37 8.18
C ARG A 141 3.14 27.57 8.46
N VAL A 142 4.45 27.40 8.51
CA VAL A 142 5.41 28.50 8.65
C VAL A 142 5.36 29.40 7.43
N GLU A 143 5.36 28.83 6.22
CA GLU A 143 5.26 29.56 4.96
C GLU A 143 3.97 30.39 4.89
N LEU A 144 2.84 29.81 5.30
CA LEU A 144 1.57 30.50 5.34
C LEU A 144 1.58 31.71 6.30
N ALA A 145 2.09 31.50 7.53
CA ALA A 145 2.19 32.56 8.52
C ALA A 145 3.12 33.71 8.08
N THR A 146 4.20 33.41 7.37
CA THR A 146 5.10 34.44 6.84
C THR A 146 4.47 35.22 5.69
N ALA A 147 3.71 34.55 4.80
CA ALA A 147 2.99 35.20 3.72
C ALA A 147 1.92 36.18 4.24
N GLU A 148 1.17 35.79 5.28
CA GLU A 148 0.16 36.65 5.92
C GLU A 148 0.78 37.90 6.57
N THR A 149 1.99 37.78 7.17
CA THR A 149 2.70 38.94 7.75
C THR A 149 3.21 39.89 6.70
N ASP A 150 3.70 39.38 5.55
CA ASP A 150 4.21 40.21 4.46
C ASP A 150 3.08 40.97 3.71
N GLU A 151 1.88 40.39 3.61
CA GLU A 151 0.70 41.08 3.07
C GLU A 151 0.16 42.13 4.02
N GLY A 152 0.26 41.91 5.35
CA GLY A 152 -0.14 42.88 6.37
C GLY A 152 0.79 44.11 6.49
N GLU A 153 2.05 44.00 6.02
CA GLU A 153 3.07 45.03 6.10
C GLU A 153 3.19 45.88 4.81
N ARG A 154 2.42 45.56 3.75
CA ARG A 154 2.35 46.41 2.54
C ARG A 154 1.63 47.71 2.88
N PRO A 155 2.33 48.89 2.94
CA PRO A 155 1.71 50.16 3.29
C PRO A 155 0.64 50.51 2.25
N ALA A 156 -0.52 50.96 2.71
CA ALA A 156 -1.62 51.49 1.91
C ALA A 156 -1.22 52.85 1.23
N ALA A 157 -0.17 52.86 0.47
CA ALA A 157 0.42 54.05 -0.13
C ALA A 157 0.35 54.10 -1.66
N ALA A 158 -0.69 53.52 -2.26
CA ALA A 158 -0.87 53.62 -3.71
C ALA A 158 -2.30 53.99 -4.14
N SER A 159 -3.09 54.59 -3.29
CA SER A 159 -4.45 55.08 -3.67
C SER A 159 -4.66 56.58 -3.49
N ARG A 160 -3.62 57.37 -3.66
CA ARG A 160 -3.73 58.85 -3.69
C ARG A 160 -2.79 59.46 -4.75
N ALA A 161 -3.07 59.23 -5.99
CA ALA A 161 -2.58 60.08 -7.07
C ALA A 161 -3.48 59.91 -8.29
N GLY A 162 -4.36 60.82 -8.52
CA GLY A 162 -5.06 60.86 -9.76
C GLY A 162 -6.45 61.48 -9.74
N ASP A 163 -6.65 62.54 -8.93
CA ASP A 163 -7.74 63.49 -9.22
C ASP A 163 -7.18 64.89 -9.13
N GLN A 164 -6.68 65.38 -10.26
CA GLN A 164 -6.52 66.77 -10.56
C GLN A 164 -6.93 67.00 -12.02
N ASP A 165 -8.21 67.32 -12.16
CA ASP A 165 -8.67 68.12 -13.27
C ASP A 165 -7.86 69.41 -13.43
N PRO A 166 -7.41 69.76 -14.58
CA PRO A 166 -7.18 71.15 -14.91
C PRO A 166 -8.44 71.71 -15.54
N VAL A 167 -9.17 72.47 -14.76
CA VAL A 167 -10.10 73.47 -15.22
C VAL A 167 -9.35 74.52 -16.03
N ASP A 168 -10.01 74.92 -17.08
CA ASP A 168 -10.06 76.24 -17.63
C ASP A 168 -8.91 76.69 -18.55
N ASP A 169 -9.17 77.34 -19.54
CA ASP A 169 -9.69 78.68 -19.66
C ASP A 169 -10.06 78.99 -21.14
N GLN A 170 -11.11 79.75 -21.17
CA GLN A 170 -11.67 80.47 -22.29
C GLN A 170 -10.61 81.12 -23.20
N SER A 171 -10.87 81.26 -24.40
CA SER A 171 -11.17 82.56 -24.96
C SER A 171 -11.24 82.56 -26.48
N SER A 172 -12.41 82.90 -26.90
CA SER A 172 -12.70 83.94 -27.93
C SER A 172 -11.87 84.02 -29.20
N ALA A 173 -12.62 84.18 -30.16
CA ALA A 173 -12.49 85.09 -31.26
C ALA A 173 -12.46 84.41 -32.60
N ASP A 174 -13.57 84.48 -33.28
CA ASP A 174 -13.86 85.46 -34.29
C ASP A 174 -13.25 85.27 -35.72
N SER A 175 -14.14 85.40 -36.54
CA SER A 175 -14.01 85.91 -37.95
C SER A 175 -13.93 84.87 -39.05
N GLU A 176 -15.05 84.86 -39.69
CA GLU A 176 -15.33 85.31 -41.09
C GLU A 176 -14.52 84.72 -42.22
N GLY A 177 -15.27 84.25 -43.14
CA GLY A 177 -14.98 84.64 -44.46
C GLY A 177 -15.04 83.54 -45.53
N ALA A 178 -16.07 83.70 -46.35
CA ALA A 178 -16.26 83.31 -47.72
C ALA A 178 -16.77 81.90 -47.97
#